data_487ac61aa0ac5a28d2cb3cbf64d533a4
#
_entry.id   487ac61aa0ac5a28d2cb3cbf64d533a4
#
_cell.length_a   1.000
_cell.length_b   1.000
_cell.length_c   1.000
_cell.angle_alpha   90.00
_cell.angle_beta   90.00
_cell.angle_gamma   90.00
#
_symmetry.space_group_name_H-M   'P 1'
#
loop_
_entity.id
_entity.type
_entity.pdbx_description
1 polymer ?
#
loop_
_entity_poly.entity_id
_entity_poly.type
_entity_poly.pdbx_seq_one_letter_code
_entity_poly.pdbx_strand_id
1 'polypeptide(L)'
;MNNARLILLLMCGMFTAAVFAASPEEDRLAMRHYYENRFPDIPVQEFANGLYAFDEAAREQWLEMEDFPPYEIAIEEGEGYFNTSFANGKGYADCFDNGGIGIKQNFPYFDNAIDEVVTLELAINNCREANGEAPLPYTKGELAAVSAYMAYTSRGNKIDVQIPEDSPSAVAAYEAGKEFYYSRRGQLNFACASCHLQSAGLSLRADRLSMTLGQTTHWPVYRSAWGEIGTLHKRFAECNIQVRARPFEAQSIELRNLEYFLSYMSNGLELNGPASRR
;
A
#
# COMPACT_ATOMS: atom_id res chain seq x y z
N MET A 1 4.89 13.80 -79.86
CA MET A 1 5.49 14.35 -78.65
C MET A 1 4.78 13.71 -77.44
N ASN A 2 5.33 12.64 -76.92
CA ASN A 2 4.73 11.84 -75.84
C ASN A 2 5.24 12.35 -74.47
N ASN A 3 4.35 12.87 -73.63
CA ASN A 3 4.63 13.22 -72.27
C ASN A 3 4.30 12.01 -71.34
N ALA A 4 5.27 11.23 -70.99
CA ALA A 4 5.14 10.22 -69.96
C ALA A 4 5.26 10.91 -68.57
N ARG A 5 4.14 10.99 -67.85
CA ARG A 5 4.14 11.43 -66.38
C ARG A 5 4.52 10.26 -65.52
N LEU A 6 5.70 10.35 -64.90
CA LEU A 6 6.17 9.42 -63.90
C LEU A 6 5.45 9.72 -62.58
N ILE A 7 4.56 8.83 -62.14
CA ILE A 7 3.90 8.91 -60.84
C ILE A 7 4.79 8.19 -59.82
N LEU A 8 5.44 8.98 -59.00
CA LEU A 8 6.25 8.48 -57.88
C LEU A 8 5.30 8.16 -56.71
N LEU A 9 4.99 6.90 -56.49
CA LEU A 9 4.25 6.43 -55.31
C LEU A 9 5.19 6.41 -54.10
N LEU A 10 5.07 7.43 -53.25
CA LEU A 10 5.70 7.39 -51.90
C LEU A 10 4.90 6.39 -51.04
N MET A 11 5.44 5.19 -50.84
CA MET A 11 5.00 4.28 -49.79
C MET A 11 5.47 4.83 -48.44
N CYS A 12 4.59 5.54 -47.73
CA CYS A 12 4.80 5.92 -46.35
C CYS A 12 4.57 4.68 -45.45
N GLY A 13 5.63 3.96 -45.15
CA GLY A 13 5.59 2.84 -44.21
C GLY A 13 5.28 3.38 -42.83
N MET A 14 4.01 3.19 -42.37
CA MET A 14 3.67 3.42 -40.98
C MET A 14 4.39 2.35 -40.11
N PHE A 15 5.55 2.70 -39.56
CA PHE A 15 6.10 1.95 -38.43
C PHE A 15 5.21 2.25 -37.21
N THR A 16 4.28 1.37 -36.93
CA THR A 16 3.63 1.33 -35.62
C THR A 16 4.66 0.84 -34.60
N ALA A 17 5.35 1.76 -33.94
CA ALA A 17 6.09 1.41 -32.74
C ALA A 17 5.06 0.87 -31.74
N ALA A 18 5.12 -0.41 -31.42
CA ALA A 18 4.38 -0.97 -30.30
C ALA A 18 4.93 -0.28 -29.03
N VAL A 19 4.15 0.61 -28.46
CA VAL A 19 4.44 1.15 -27.13
C VAL A 19 4.11 0.02 -26.17
N PHE A 20 5.11 -0.73 -25.75
CA PHE A 20 4.97 -1.67 -24.65
C PHE A 20 4.77 -0.83 -23.37
N ALA A 21 3.73 -1.14 -22.60
CA ALA A 21 3.60 -0.61 -21.25
C ALA A 21 4.84 -1.07 -20.44
N ALA A 22 5.37 -0.20 -19.58
CA ALA A 22 6.47 -0.58 -18.71
C ALA A 22 6.03 -1.73 -17.79
N SER A 23 6.91 -2.67 -17.55
CA SER A 23 6.66 -3.76 -16.60
C SER A 23 6.53 -3.23 -15.17
N PRO A 24 5.89 -3.96 -14.25
CA PRO A 24 5.82 -3.56 -12.84
C PRO A 24 7.21 -3.27 -12.23
N GLU A 25 8.22 -4.03 -12.58
CA GLU A 25 9.58 -3.84 -12.09
C GLU A 25 10.24 -2.56 -12.67
N GLU A 26 10.03 -2.27 -13.94
CA GLU A 26 10.50 -1.00 -14.54
C GLU A 26 9.85 0.20 -13.87
N ASP A 27 8.55 0.15 -13.57
CA ASP A 27 7.84 1.18 -12.83
C ASP A 27 8.40 1.38 -11.42
N ARG A 28 8.66 0.27 -10.71
CA ARG A 28 9.22 0.29 -9.36
C ARG A 28 10.60 0.92 -9.33
N LEU A 29 11.47 0.53 -10.26
CA LEU A 29 12.82 1.09 -10.38
C LEU A 29 12.78 2.56 -10.80
N ALA A 30 11.90 2.94 -11.73
CA ALA A 30 11.73 4.33 -12.15
C ALA A 30 11.25 5.23 -10.99
N MET A 31 10.28 4.75 -10.19
CA MET A 31 9.81 5.50 -9.02
C MET A 31 10.89 5.65 -7.95
N ARG A 32 11.66 4.59 -7.68
CA ARG A 32 12.80 4.63 -6.76
C ARG A 32 13.83 5.65 -7.21
N HIS A 33 14.25 5.58 -8.47
CA HIS A 33 15.21 6.50 -9.05
C HIS A 33 14.71 7.97 -9.04
N TYR A 34 13.40 8.17 -9.28
CA TYR A 34 12.79 9.51 -9.16
C TYR A 34 12.99 10.10 -7.75
N TYR A 35 12.77 9.31 -6.69
CA TYR A 35 12.92 9.81 -5.32
C TYR A 35 14.38 9.96 -4.89
N GLU A 36 15.27 9.08 -5.33
CA GLU A 36 16.73 9.20 -5.10
C GLU A 36 17.26 10.50 -5.72
N ASN A 37 16.81 10.85 -6.92
CA ASN A 37 17.19 12.12 -7.56
C ASN A 37 16.55 13.35 -6.90
N ARG A 38 15.32 13.20 -6.40
CA ARG A 38 14.60 14.31 -5.77
C ARG A 38 15.08 14.61 -4.35
N PHE A 39 15.52 13.59 -3.64
CA PHE A 39 16.00 13.65 -2.26
C PHE A 39 17.36 12.96 -2.12
N PRO A 40 18.41 13.48 -2.76
CA PRO A 40 19.71 12.80 -2.86
C PRO A 40 20.40 12.60 -1.52
N ASP A 41 20.06 13.40 -0.50
CA ASP A 41 20.65 13.33 0.83
C ASP A 41 19.92 12.34 1.75
N ILE A 42 18.80 11.73 1.30
CA ILE A 42 18.00 10.82 2.09
C ILE A 42 18.24 9.38 1.60
N PRO A 43 18.83 8.50 2.42
CA PRO A 43 18.94 7.09 2.07
C PRO A 43 17.57 6.46 1.78
N VAL A 44 17.50 5.61 0.75
CA VAL A 44 16.23 4.98 0.32
C VAL A 44 15.52 4.26 1.48
N GLN A 45 16.25 3.63 2.40
CA GLN A 45 15.65 2.93 3.55
C GLN A 45 14.91 3.88 4.51
N GLU A 46 15.32 5.13 4.59
CA GLU A 46 14.64 6.15 5.40
C GLU A 46 13.23 6.48 4.88
N PHE A 47 12.92 6.18 3.63
CA PHE A 47 11.57 6.37 3.09
C PHE A 47 10.50 5.51 3.79
N ALA A 48 10.91 4.42 4.46
CA ALA A 48 10.03 3.66 5.33
C ALA A 48 9.41 4.51 6.47
N ASN A 49 10.08 5.60 6.85
CA ASN A 49 9.64 6.52 7.91
C ASN A 49 8.67 7.62 7.39
N GLY A 50 8.34 7.61 6.09
CA GLY A 50 7.41 8.56 5.49
C GLY A 50 7.88 10.01 5.62
N LEU A 51 7.02 10.91 6.16
CA LEU A 51 7.37 12.32 6.33
C LEU A 51 8.58 12.56 7.27
N TYR A 52 8.82 11.65 8.20
CA TYR A 52 9.91 11.76 9.17
C TYR A 52 11.29 11.55 8.55
N ALA A 53 11.36 11.13 7.28
CA ALA A 53 12.60 11.06 6.53
C ALA A 53 13.17 12.44 6.19
N PHE A 54 12.33 13.48 6.11
CA PHE A 54 12.75 14.84 5.69
C PHE A 54 12.21 15.99 6.54
N ASP A 55 11.46 15.69 7.61
CA ASP A 55 10.97 16.68 8.58
C ASP A 55 11.57 16.36 9.95
N GLU A 56 12.70 17.03 10.26
CA GLU A 56 13.48 16.78 11.47
C GLU A 56 12.65 17.05 12.74
N ALA A 57 11.92 18.18 12.77
CA ALA A 57 11.11 18.54 13.94
C ALA A 57 9.95 17.54 14.16
N ALA A 58 9.34 17.05 13.07
CA ALA A 58 8.33 16.00 13.16
C ALA A 58 8.94 14.66 13.58
N ARG A 59 10.17 14.37 13.13
CA ARG A 59 10.92 13.17 13.52
C ARG A 59 11.25 13.16 15.02
N GLU A 60 11.74 14.26 15.56
CA GLU A 60 12.01 14.37 16.99
C GLU A 60 10.77 14.10 17.83
N GLN A 61 9.64 14.71 17.52
CA GLN A 61 8.37 14.48 18.20
C GLN A 61 7.88 13.02 18.06
N TRP A 62 8.11 12.41 16.91
CA TRP A 62 7.79 11.01 16.70
C TRP A 62 8.66 10.08 17.54
N LEU A 63 9.98 10.34 17.62
CA LEU A 63 10.90 9.56 18.44
C LEU A 63 10.55 9.65 19.94
N GLU A 64 10.19 10.84 20.44
CA GLU A 64 9.69 11.01 21.81
C GLU A 64 8.40 10.19 22.05
N MET A 65 7.51 10.09 21.06
CA MET A 65 6.29 9.29 21.17
C MET A 65 6.59 7.78 21.14
N GLU A 66 7.66 7.36 20.45
CA GLU A 66 8.08 5.95 20.39
C GLU A 66 8.73 5.43 21.69
N ASP A 67 9.04 6.30 22.66
CA ASP A 67 9.44 5.89 24.01
C ASP A 67 8.28 5.23 24.78
N PHE A 68 7.03 5.66 24.52
CA PHE A 68 5.80 5.09 25.06
C PHE A 68 4.72 5.08 23.96
N PRO A 69 4.82 4.16 23.00
CA PRO A 69 4.03 4.25 21.80
C PRO A 69 2.55 3.92 22.07
N PRO A 70 1.61 4.81 21.66
CA PRO A 70 0.18 4.63 21.96
C PRO A 70 -0.44 3.42 21.25
N TYR A 71 0.28 2.79 20.32
CA TYR A 71 -0.14 1.55 19.66
C TYR A 71 0.25 0.28 20.41
N GLU A 72 1.03 0.37 21.49
CA GLU A 72 1.49 -0.79 22.29
C GLU A 72 0.30 -1.57 22.86
N ILE A 73 -0.69 -0.86 23.39
CA ILE A 73 -1.94 -1.48 23.89
C ILE A 73 -2.62 -2.30 22.78
N ALA A 74 -2.66 -1.78 21.55
CA ALA A 74 -3.28 -2.51 20.44
C ALA A 74 -2.47 -3.75 20.01
N ILE A 75 -1.14 -3.77 20.23
CA ILE A 75 -0.32 -4.97 20.01
C ILE A 75 -0.68 -6.03 21.05
N GLU A 76 -0.75 -5.65 22.34
CA GLU A 76 -1.08 -6.57 23.44
C GLU A 76 -2.50 -7.15 23.30
N GLU A 77 -3.49 -6.30 22.99
CA GLU A 77 -4.85 -6.75 22.68
C GLU A 77 -4.87 -7.68 21.47
N GLY A 78 -4.13 -7.31 20.41
CA GLY A 78 -4.01 -8.09 19.17
C GLY A 78 -3.40 -9.46 19.41
N GLU A 79 -2.36 -9.57 20.24
CA GLU A 79 -1.79 -10.83 20.67
C GLU A 79 -2.81 -11.68 21.42
N GLY A 80 -3.57 -11.07 22.33
CA GLY A 80 -4.66 -11.74 23.05
C GLY A 80 -5.72 -12.30 22.13
N TYR A 81 -6.20 -11.51 21.17
CA TYR A 81 -7.17 -11.96 20.17
C TYR A 81 -6.60 -13.04 19.24
N PHE A 82 -5.37 -12.86 18.79
CA PHE A 82 -4.68 -13.80 17.90
C PHE A 82 -4.53 -15.19 18.53
N ASN A 83 -4.23 -15.25 19.82
CA ASN A 83 -4.04 -16.50 20.57
C ASN A 83 -5.35 -17.09 21.11
N THR A 84 -6.48 -16.40 20.94
CA THR A 84 -7.80 -16.91 21.35
C THR A 84 -8.33 -17.88 20.31
N SER A 85 -8.65 -19.11 20.73
CA SER A 85 -9.24 -20.11 19.84
C SER A 85 -10.65 -19.73 19.41
N PHE A 86 -10.98 -20.03 18.18
CA PHE A 86 -12.34 -19.98 17.63
C PHE A 86 -13.23 -21.05 18.28
N ALA A 87 -14.54 -20.95 18.07
CA ALA A 87 -15.50 -21.91 18.63
C ALA A 87 -15.24 -23.36 18.22
N ASN A 88 -14.59 -23.60 17.08
CA ASN A 88 -14.22 -24.93 16.59
C ASN A 88 -12.88 -25.45 17.13
N GLY A 89 -12.21 -24.71 18.01
CA GLY A 89 -10.92 -25.05 18.63
C GLY A 89 -9.67 -24.73 17.80
N LYS A 90 -9.82 -24.20 16.57
CA LYS A 90 -8.73 -23.64 15.75
C LYS A 90 -8.48 -22.20 16.13
N GLY A 91 -7.42 -21.59 15.57
CA GLY A 91 -7.11 -20.18 15.74
C GLY A 91 -6.51 -19.57 14.48
N TYR A 92 -6.11 -18.30 14.55
CA TYR A 92 -5.48 -17.62 13.42
C TYR A 92 -4.20 -18.35 12.96
N ALA A 93 -3.42 -18.89 13.87
CA ALA A 93 -2.19 -19.63 13.54
C ALA A 93 -2.41 -20.83 12.60
N ASP A 94 -3.61 -21.41 12.59
CA ASP A 94 -3.96 -22.53 11.71
C ASP A 94 -4.25 -22.10 10.26
N CYS A 95 -4.43 -20.80 10.02
CA CYS A 95 -4.81 -20.26 8.71
C CYS A 95 -3.64 -19.71 7.91
N PHE A 96 -2.51 -19.42 8.57
CA PHE A 96 -1.43 -18.68 7.96
C PHE A 96 -0.12 -19.47 7.96
N ASP A 97 0.68 -19.25 6.93
CA ASP A 97 2.06 -19.72 6.90
C ASP A 97 2.81 -19.27 8.14
N ASN A 98 3.77 -20.05 8.59
CA ASN A 98 4.56 -19.79 9.80
C ASN A 98 3.69 -19.44 11.03
N GLY A 99 2.47 -19.98 11.10
CA GLY A 99 1.54 -19.69 12.18
C GLY A 99 1.15 -18.22 12.29
N GLY A 100 1.22 -17.45 11.21
CA GLY A 100 0.88 -16.03 11.18
C GLY A 100 1.96 -15.08 11.69
N ILE A 101 3.12 -15.59 12.06
CA ILE A 101 4.22 -14.81 12.64
C ILE A 101 5.25 -14.45 11.57
N GLY A 102 5.58 -13.16 11.44
CA GLY A 102 6.61 -12.69 10.52
C GLY A 102 6.24 -12.85 9.06
N ILE A 103 4.96 -12.64 8.68
CA ILE A 103 4.45 -12.88 7.33
C ILE A 103 3.95 -11.63 6.61
N LYS A 104 3.78 -10.49 7.30
CA LYS A 104 3.14 -9.29 6.72
C LYS A 104 3.90 -8.74 5.50
N GLN A 105 5.20 -8.95 5.40
CA GLN A 105 6.01 -8.50 4.26
C GLN A 105 5.56 -9.11 2.93
N ASN A 106 4.82 -10.24 2.96
CA ASN A 106 4.32 -10.93 1.78
C ASN A 106 2.90 -10.46 1.38
N PHE A 107 2.33 -9.48 2.11
CA PHE A 107 0.99 -8.96 1.87
C PHE A 107 1.02 -7.53 1.31
N PRO A 108 0.06 -7.22 0.43
CA PRO A 108 -0.93 -8.12 -0.15
C PRO A 108 -0.34 -9.06 -1.20
N TYR A 109 -1.01 -10.16 -1.48
CA TYR A 109 -0.66 -11.09 -2.56
C TYR A 109 -1.83 -11.28 -3.51
N PHE A 110 -1.55 -11.75 -4.73
CA PHE A 110 -2.58 -12.13 -5.69
C PHE A 110 -2.90 -13.62 -5.54
N ASP A 111 -4.16 -13.95 -5.27
CA ASP A 111 -4.63 -15.32 -5.16
C ASP A 111 -5.26 -15.76 -6.49
N ASN A 112 -4.54 -16.65 -7.21
CA ASN A 112 -5.01 -17.19 -8.48
C ASN A 112 -6.25 -18.09 -8.35
N ALA A 113 -6.59 -18.59 -7.16
CA ALA A 113 -7.76 -19.44 -6.97
C ALA A 113 -9.07 -18.65 -6.97
N ILE A 114 -9.03 -17.41 -6.50
CA ILE A 114 -10.19 -16.50 -6.47
C ILE A 114 -10.04 -15.33 -7.44
N ASP A 115 -8.90 -15.27 -8.14
CA ASP A 115 -8.57 -14.23 -9.14
C ASP A 115 -8.61 -12.79 -8.57
N GLU A 116 -8.13 -12.61 -7.33
CA GLU A 116 -8.20 -11.35 -6.60
C GLU A 116 -6.97 -11.09 -5.72
N VAL A 117 -6.74 -9.81 -5.42
CA VAL A 117 -5.75 -9.38 -4.42
C VAL A 117 -6.29 -9.62 -3.01
N VAL A 118 -5.48 -10.24 -2.16
CA VAL A 118 -5.77 -10.53 -0.76
C VAL A 118 -4.85 -9.70 0.14
N THR A 119 -5.41 -8.76 0.89
CA THR A 119 -4.71 -8.00 1.93
C THR A 119 -4.63 -8.81 3.22
N LEU A 120 -3.75 -8.43 4.15
CA LEU A 120 -3.68 -9.11 5.46
C LEU A 120 -5.02 -9.04 6.19
N GLU A 121 -5.69 -7.90 6.18
CA GLU A 121 -7.00 -7.70 6.82
C GLU A 121 -8.10 -8.56 6.19
N LEU A 122 -8.08 -8.74 4.87
CA LEU A 122 -9.00 -9.66 4.20
C LEU A 122 -8.70 -11.11 4.60
N ALA A 123 -7.44 -11.50 4.61
CA ALA A 123 -7.02 -12.85 5.01
C ALA A 123 -7.41 -13.18 6.47
N ILE A 124 -7.30 -12.21 7.39
CA ILE A 124 -7.77 -12.35 8.79
C ILE A 124 -9.26 -12.69 8.82
N ASN A 125 -10.09 -11.95 8.09
CA ASN A 125 -11.54 -12.23 8.05
C ASN A 125 -11.86 -13.53 7.30
N ASN A 126 -11.17 -13.84 6.21
CA ASN A 126 -11.32 -15.13 5.52
C ASN A 126 -11.02 -16.31 6.44
N CYS A 127 -10.00 -16.17 7.30
CA CYS A 127 -9.69 -17.18 8.33
C CYS A 127 -10.85 -17.35 9.32
N ARG A 128 -11.44 -16.26 9.81
CA ARG A 128 -12.60 -16.28 10.71
C ARG A 128 -13.80 -16.99 10.06
N GLU A 129 -14.17 -16.55 8.87
CA GLU A 129 -15.33 -17.09 8.15
C GLU A 129 -15.14 -18.58 7.82
N ALA A 130 -13.95 -19.00 7.42
CA ALA A 130 -13.62 -20.42 7.18
C ALA A 130 -13.74 -21.28 8.45
N ASN A 131 -13.68 -20.67 9.64
CA ASN A 131 -13.80 -21.34 10.93
C ASN A 131 -15.15 -21.07 11.62
N GLY A 132 -16.12 -20.48 10.91
CA GLY A 132 -17.49 -20.27 11.41
C GLY A 132 -17.66 -19.00 12.28
N GLU A 133 -16.65 -18.13 12.33
CA GLU A 133 -16.72 -16.86 13.04
C GLU A 133 -17.25 -15.74 12.14
N ALA A 134 -17.93 -14.76 12.73
CA ALA A 134 -18.36 -13.59 11.99
C ALA A 134 -17.16 -12.69 11.59
N PRO A 135 -17.18 -12.07 10.39
CA PRO A 135 -16.16 -11.13 10.01
C PRO A 135 -16.18 -9.88 10.90
N LEU A 136 -14.99 -9.29 11.11
CA LEU A 136 -14.78 -8.09 11.89
C LEU A 136 -14.79 -6.84 10.99
N PRO A 137 -15.11 -5.64 11.52
CA PRO A 137 -14.97 -4.39 10.79
C PRO A 137 -13.53 -4.15 10.33
N TYR A 138 -13.32 -3.89 9.03
CA TYR A 138 -12.00 -3.81 8.41
C TYR A 138 -11.13 -2.61 8.80
N THR A 139 -11.71 -1.57 9.40
CA THR A 139 -11.01 -0.29 9.53
C THR A 139 -10.42 -0.01 10.90
N LYS A 140 -10.86 -0.71 11.94
CA LYS A 140 -10.50 -0.47 13.35
C LYS A 140 -10.88 -1.65 14.26
N GLY A 141 -10.65 -1.49 15.55
CA GLY A 141 -11.05 -2.43 16.61
C GLY A 141 -10.25 -3.72 16.56
N GLU A 142 -10.88 -4.85 16.87
CA GLU A 142 -10.23 -6.16 17.00
C GLU A 142 -9.42 -6.55 15.76
N LEU A 143 -9.96 -6.37 14.55
CA LEU A 143 -9.23 -6.69 13.32
C LEU A 143 -7.94 -5.85 13.19
N ALA A 144 -8.02 -4.55 13.46
CA ALA A 144 -6.84 -3.68 13.39
C ALA A 144 -5.81 -4.05 14.47
N ALA A 145 -6.24 -4.51 15.65
CA ALA A 145 -5.36 -4.99 16.70
C ALA A 145 -4.66 -6.31 16.29
N VAL A 146 -5.39 -7.30 15.76
CA VAL A 146 -4.80 -8.54 15.24
C VAL A 146 -3.80 -8.24 14.12
N SER A 147 -4.18 -7.37 13.16
CA SER A 147 -3.27 -6.93 12.09
C SER A 147 -2.04 -6.20 12.66
N ALA A 148 -2.18 -5.42 13.74
CA ALA A 148 -1.07 -4.75 14.41
C ALA A 148 -0.09 -5.74 15.06
N TYR A 149 -0.58 -6.75 15.74
CA TYR A 149 0.25 -7.81 16.28
C TYR A 149 1.03 -8.54 15.18
N MET A 150 0.34 -8.97 14.11
CA MET A 150 0.98 -9.64 12.97
C MET A 150 2.01 -8.73 12.26
N ALA A 151 1.74 -7.42 12.19
CA ALA A 151 2.69 -6.44 11.66
C ALA A 151 3.91 -6.27 12.59
N TYR A 152 3.68 -6.22 13.90
CA TYR A 152 4.74 -6.13 14.90
C TYR A 152 5.71 -7.31 14.82
N THR A 153 5.19 -8.53 14.69
CA THR A 153 6.02 -9.73 14.50
C THR A 153 6.83 -9.75 13.21
N SER A 154 6.48 -8.87 12.26
CA SER A 154 7.13 -8.75 10.94
C SER A 154 8.09 -7.56 10.85
N ARG A 155 8.26 -6.78 11.93
CA ARG A 155 9.18 -5.62 11.95
C ARG A 155 10.59 -6.02 11.54
N GLY A 156 11.23 -5.18 10.72
CA GLY A 156 12.57 -5.41 10.19
C GLY A 156 12.61 -6.32 8.95
N ASN A 157 11.56 -7.08 8.66
CA ASN A 157 11.45 -7.80 7.41
C ASN A 157 11.24 -6.81 6.24
N LYS A 158 11.84 -7.12 5.10
CA LYS A 158 11.67 -6.31 3.89
C LYS A 158 10.40 -6.70 3.16
N ILE A 159 9.62 -5.71 2.73
CA ILE A 159 8.45 -5.94 1.86
C ILE A 159 8.90 -6.74 0.64
N ASP A 160 8.17 -7.81 0.36
CA ASP A 160 8.44 -8.76 -0.73
C ASP A 160 7.14 -9.20 -1.42
N VAL A 161 6.39 -8.23 -1.90
CA VAL A 161 5.14 -8.45 -2.64
C VAL A 161 5.48 -8.91 -4.05
N GLN A 162 4.87 -10.02 -4.49
CA GLN A 162 5.12 -10.62 -5.79
C GLN A 162 4.00 -10.29 -6.77
N ILE A 163 4.36 -9.99 -8.01
CA ILE A 163 3.45 -9.93 -9.16
C ILE A 163 3.88 -11.04 -10.12
N PRO A 164 3.20 -12.20 -10.10
CA PRO A 164 3.56 -13.30 -11.00
C PRO A 164 3.40 -12.88 -12.47
N GLU A 165 4.51 -12.91 -13.23
CA GLU A 165 4.52 -12.50 -14.64
C GLU A 165 3.70 -13.44 -15.54
N ASP A 166 3.50 -14.68 -15.12
CA ASP A 166 2.70 -15.70 -15.79
C ASP A 166 1.21 -15.63 -15.40
N SER A 167 0.81 -14.69 -14.54
CA SER A 167 -0.58 -14.41 -14.17
C SER A 167 -1.05 -13.08 -14.77
N PRO A 168 -1.72 -13.09 -15.93
CA PRO A 168 -2.26 -11.87 -16.53
C PRO A 168 -3.21 -11.10 -15.62
N SER A 169 -3.96 -11.80 -14.77
CA SER A 169 -4.87 -11.18 -13.80
C SER A 169 -4.12 -10.46 -12.68
N ALA A 170 -3.00 -11.01 -12.19
CA ALA A 170 -2.15 -10.33 -11.21
C ALA A 170 -1.56 -9.03 -11.77
N VAL A 171 -1.08 -9.08 -13.02
CA VAL A 171 -0.61 -7.89 -13.73
C VAL A 171 -1.74 -6.89 -13.93
N ALA A 172 -2.94 -7.35 -14.31
CA ALA A 172 -4.11 -6.48 -14.48
C ALA A 172 -4.53 -5.83 -13.14
N ALA A 173 -4.46 -6.54 -12.02
CA ALA A 173 -4.73 -6.00 -10.69
C ALA A 173 -3.71 -4.92 -10.29
N TYR A 174 -2.43 -5.15 -10.59
CA TYR A 174 -1.38 -4.14 -10.41
C TYR A 174 -1.64 -2.89 -11.25
N GLU A 175 -1.92 -3.05 -12.55
CA GLU A 175 -2.20 -1.93 -13.46
C GLU A 175 -3.45 -1.16 -13.03
N ALA A 176 -4.51 -1.84 -12.55
CA ALA A 176 -5.69 -1.19 -12.01
C ALA A 176 -5.37 -0.36 -10.74
N GLY A 177 -4.51 -0.87 -9.86
CA GLY A 177 -4.00 -0.14 -8.70
C GLY A 177 -3.17 1.09 -9.09
N LYS A 178 -2.30 0.94 -10.08
CA LYS A 178 -1.52 2.02 -10.69
C LYS A 178 -2.43 3.09 -11.31
N GLU A 179 -3.40 2.69 -12.12
CA GLU A 179 -4.39 3.60 -12.69
C GLU A 179 -5.15 4.36 -11.60
N PHE A 180 -5.60 3.66 -10.55
CA PHE A 180 -6.26 4.29 -9.42
C PHE A 180 -5.36 5.35 -8.75
N TYR A 181 -4.08 5.05 -8.54
CA TYR A 181 -3.11 5.96 -7.92
C TYR A 181 -2.90 7.25 -8.73
N TYR A 182 -2.87 7.17 -10.05
CA TYR A 182 -2.66 8.32 -10.94
C TYR A 182 -3.95 9.02 -11.37
N SER A 183 -5.11 8.38 -11.20
CA SER A 183 -6.40 8.94 -11.63
C SER A 183 -6.88 10.06 -10.70
N ARG A 184 -7.21 11.20 -11.29
CA ARG A 184 -7.76 12.36 -10.57
C ARG A 184 -9.22 12.12 -10.25
N ARG A 185 -9.64 12.59 -9.05
CA ARG A 185 -11.00 12.39 -8.55
C ARG A 185 -11.45 13.51 -7.61
N GLY A 186 -12.75 13.46 -7.30
CA GLY A 186 -13.39 14.42 -6.41
C GLY A 186 -13.51 15.82 -7.01
N GLN A 187 -14.18 16.70 -6.26
CA GLN A 187 -14.38 18.09 -6.69
C GLN A 187 -13.07 18.89 -6.79
N LEU A 188 -12.04 18.49 -6.02
CA LEU A 188 -10.74 19.14 -6.07
C LEU A 188 -9.85 18.61 -7.19
N ASN A 189 -10.28 17.54 -7.89
CA ASN A 189 -9.60 16.97 -9.05
C ASN A 189 -8.12 16.61 -8.76
N PHE A 190 -7.86 15.91 -7.64
CA PHE A 190 -6.54 15.41 -7.28
C PHE A 190 -6.46 13.89 -7.36
N ALA A 191 -5.29 13.40 -7.73
CA ALA A 191 -4.89 11.99 -7.63
C ALA A 191 -4.04 11.76 -6.37
N CYS A 192 -3.83 10.50 -5.96
CA CYS A 192 -2.85 10.16 -4.92
C CYS A 192 -1.46 10.70 -5.31
N ALA A 193 -1.07 10.52 -6.57
CA ALA A 193 0.18 11.03 -7.15
C ALA A 193 0.33 12.55 -7.04
N SER A 194 -0.77 13.33 -7.03
CA SER A 194 -0.70 14.79 -6.91
C SER A 194 -0.08 15.22 -5.60
N CYS A 195 -0.39 14.52 -4.50
CA CYS A 195 0.17 14.77 -3.18
C CYS A 195 1.48 14.00 -2.97
N HIS A 196 1.46 12.69 -3.21
CA HIS A 196 2.52 11.79 -2.79
C HIS A 196 3.67 11.59 -3.78
N LEU A 197 3.51 12.00 -5.04
CA LEU A 197 4.58 12.01 -6.04
C LEU A 197 4.98 13.44 -6.38
N GLN A 198 4.04 14.24 -6.93
CA GLN A 198 4.33 15.57 -7.44
C GLN A 198 4.68 16.57 -6.34
N SER A 199 3.97 16.50 -5.19
CA SER A 199 4.10 17.43 -4.07
C SER A 199 4.77 16.82 -2.83
N ALA A 200 5.38 15.63 -2.94
CA ALA A 200 6.11 15.01 -1.83
C ALA A 200 7.17 15.97 -1.26
N GLY A 201 7.26 16.07 0.05
CA GLY A 201 8.15 16.99 0.76
C GLY A 201 7.62 18.41 0.91
N LEU A 202 6.54 18.80 0.21
CA LEU A 202 5.90 20.10 0.39
C LEU A 202 4.88 20.05 1.54
N SER A 203 4.60 21.21 2.12
CA SER A 203 3.60 21.34 3.19
C SER A 203 2.20 21.50 2.61
N LEU A 204 1.26 20.76 3.16
CA LEU A 204 -0.17 20.96 2.98
C LEU A 204 -0.77 21.29 4.35
N ARG A 205 -1.11 22.56 4.59
CA ARG A 205 -1.44 23.09 5.91
C ARG A 205 -0.25 22.90 6.88
N ALA A 206 -0.44 22.25 8.01
CA ALA A 206 0.60 21.99 9.00
C ALA A 206 1.41 20.72 8.74
N ASP A 207 0.98 19.86 7.80
CA ASP A 207 1.61 18.57 7.57
C ASP A 207 2.46 18.59 6.29
N ARG A 208 3.59 17.91 6.32
CA ARG A 208 4.35 17.59 5.10
C ARG A 208 3.81 16.35 4.42
N LEU A 209 3.77 16.39 3.10
CA LEU A 209 3.31 15.28 2.28
C LEU A 209 4.42 14.24 2.14
N SER A 210 4.14 13.01 2.58
CA SER A 210 5.06 11.88 2.43
C SER A 210 5.18 11.46 0.96
N MET A 211 6.28 10.77 0.63
CA MET A 211 6.47 10.15 -0.66
C MET A 211 5.61 8.87 -0.80
N THR A 212 5.52 8.34 -2.03
CA THR A 212 4.85 7.06 -2.33
C THR A 212 5.58 5.88 -1.71
N LEU A 213 6.92 5.86 -1.83
CA LEU A 213 7.74 4.82 -1.23
C LEU A 213 7.58 4.84 0.29
N GLY A 214 7.39 3.66 0.87
CA GLY A 214 7.21 3.48 2.30
C GLY A 214 5.79 3.77 2.81
N GLN A 215 4.80 4.04 1.95
CA GLN A 215 3.43 4.27 2.40
C GLN A 215 2.80 3.05 3.07
N THR A 216 3.26 1.84 2.76
CA THR A 216 2.70 0.59 3.31
C THR A 216 3.55 -0.04 4.42
N THR A 217 4.73 0.53 4.75
CA THR A 217 5.68 -0.05 5.71
C THR A 217 5.19 -0.07 7.15
N HIS A 218 4.30 0.84 7.53
CA HIS A 218 4.03 1.21 8.92
C HIS A 218 2.59 0.91 9.40
N TRP A 219 1.79 0.22 8.60
CA TRP A 219 0.39 -0.10 8.94
C TRP A 219 0.26 -1.41 9.73
N PRO A 220 -0.81 -1.48 10.60
CA PRO A 220 -1.75 -0.43 11.01
C PRO A 220 -1.09 0.70 11.76
N VAL A 221 -1.74 1.87 11.86
CA VAL A 221 -1.20 3.03 12.56
C VAL A 221 -2.12 3.57 13.64
N TYR A 222 -1.54 4.04 14.73
CA TYR A 222 -2.20 4.95 15.64
C TYR A 222 -2.13 6.36 15.06
N ARG A 223 -3.26 7.04 14.97
CA ARG A 223 -3.32 8.46 14.62
C ARG A 223 -3.98 9.26 15.72
N SER A 224 -3.32 10.35 16.14
CA SER A 224 -3.87 11.24 17.16
C SER A 224 -5.25 11.78 16.79
N ALA A 225 -5.49 12.04 15.49
CA ALA A 225 -6.79 12.47 14.98
C ALA A 225 -7.89 11.40 15.08
N TRP A 226 -7.52 10.12 15.20
CA TRP A 226 -8.48 9.01 15.39
C TRP A 226 -8.65 8.63 16.85
N GLY A 227 -7.61 8.85 17.67
CA GLY A 227 -7.55 8.38 19.07
C GLY A 227 -7.51 6.85 19.17
N GLU A 228 -7.26 6.16 18.07
CA GLU A 228 -7.25 4.69 17.97
C GLU A 228 -6.30 4.22 16.88
N ILE A 229 -6.02 2.91 16.88
CA ILE A 229 -5.34 2.26 15.76
C ILE A 229 -6.31 2.04 14.59
N GLY A 230 -5.81 2.17 13.38
CA GLY A 230 -6.63 1.95 12.17
C GLY A 230 -5.81 1.41 11.00
N THR A 231 -6.51 0.75 10.06
CA THR A 231 -5.90 0.12 8.89
C THR A 231 -5.65 1.11 7.75
N LEU A 232 -4.86 0.68 6.77
CA LEU A 232 -4.53 1.49 5.59
C LEU A 232 -5.79 1.89 4.79
N HIS A 233 -6.78 1.02 4.67
CA HIS A 233 -8.03 1.32 3.95
C HIS A 233 -8.85 2.41 4.63
N LYS A 234 -8.80 2.54 5.96
CA LYS A 234 -9.36 3.70 6.68
C LYS A 234 -8.73 5.01 6.17
N ARG A 235 -7.40 5.01 6.00
CA ARG A 235 -6.67 6.18 5.48
C ARG A 235 -6.99 6.49 4.03
N PHE A 236 -7.12 5.48 3.18
CA PHE A 236 -7.54 5.69 1.79
C PHE A 236 -8.92 6.35 1.69
N ALA A 237 -9.87 5.92 2.52
CA ALA A 237 -11.19 6.55 2.58
C ALA A 237 -11.09 8.03 2.97
N GLU A 238 -10.29 8.37 3.99
CA GLU A 238 -10.07 9.76 4.40
C GLU A 238 -9.42 10.62 3.30
N CYS A 239 -8.42 10.08 2.58
CA CYS A 239 -7.80 10.80 1.47
C CYS A 239 -8.81 11.11 0.37
N ASN A 240 -9.74 10.19 0.06
CA ASN A 240 -10.83 10.45 -0.87
C ASN A 240 -11.74 11.59 -0.37
N ILE A 241 -12.11 11.58 0.91
CA ILE A 241 -12.92 12.65 1.52
C ILE A 241 -12.17 14.01 1.45
N GLN A 242 -10.87 14.03 1.70
CA GLN A 242 -10.07 15.26 1.63
C GLN A 242 -10.08 15.93 0.25
N VAL A 243 -10.15 15.14 -0.83
CA VAL A 243 -10.28 15.65 -2.20
C VAL A 243 -11.75 15.80 -2.65
N ARG A 244 -12.70 15.66 -1.69
CA ARG A 244 -14.14 15.71 -1.92
C ARG A 244 -14.63 14.68 -2.94
N ALA A 245 -14.03 13.50 -2.92
CA ALA A 245 -14.51 12.31 -3.61
C ALA A 245 -15.33 11.44 -2.66
N ARG A 246 -16.25 10.65 -3.21
CA ARG A 246 -16.90 9.59 -2.45
C ARG A 246 -15.84 8.55 -2.07
N PRO A 247 -15.71 8.15 -0.79
CA PRO A 247 -14.82 7.08 -0.40
C PRO A 247 -15.31 5.73 -0.94
N PHE A 248 -14.35 4.83 -1.17
CA PHE A 248 -14.62 3.43 -1.46
C PHE A 248 -14.77 2.66 -0.15
N GLU A 249 -15.52 1.57 -0.19
CA GLU A 249 -15.64 0.66 0.94
C GLU A 249 -14.29 -0.04 1.19
N ALA A 250 -13.98 -0.29 2.47
CA ALA A 250 -12.80 -1.06 2.82
C ALA A 250 -12.88 -2.45 2.19
N GLN A 251 -11.75 -2.94 1.68
CA GLN A 251 -11.62 -4.20 0.94
C GLN A 251 -12.38 -4.25 -0.40
N SER A 252 -12.84 -3.10 -0.94
CA SER A 252 -13.25 -3.06 -2.34
C SER A 252 -12.05 -3.42 -3.25
N ILE A 253 -12.33 -3.94 -4.43
CA ILE A 253 -11.30 -4.35 -5.39
C ILE A 253 -10.36 -3.19 -5.73
N GLU A 254 -10.89 -1.96 -5.82
CA GLU A 254 -10.11 -0.76 -6.11
C GLU A 254 -9.08 -0.46 -5.02
N LEU A 255 -9.46 -0.59 -3.74
CA LEU A 255 -8.55 -0.33 -2.64
C LEU A 255 -7.54 -1.45 -2.43
N ARG A 256 -7.92 -2.70 -2.67
CA ARG A 256 -7.00 -3.85 -2.61
C ARG A 256 -5.94 -3.75 -3.71
N ASN A 257 -6.36 -3.42 -4.93
CA ASN A 257 -5.44 -3.21 -6.05
C ASN A 257 -4.51 -2.00 -5.81
N LEU A 258 -5.03 -0.91 -5.22
CA LEU A 258 -4.20 0.24 -4.81
C LEU A 258 -3.14 -0.16 -3.78
N GLU A 259 -3.52 -0.94 -2.75
CA GLU A 259 -2.57 -1.44 -1.75
C GLU A 259 -1.52 -2.34 -2.39
N TYR A 260 -1.91 -3.19 -3.33
CA TYR A 260 -1.01 -4.07 -4.07
C TYR A 260 0.04 -3.28 -4.86
N PHE A 261 -0.41 -2.26 -5.62
CA PHE A 261 0.49 -1.34 -6.31
C PHE A 261 1.47 -0.65 -5.35
N LEU A 262 0.96 -0.03 -4.26
CA LEU A 262 1.79 0.73 -3.32
C LEU A 262 2.79 -0.14 -2.57
N SER A 263 2.38 -1.35 -2.21
CA SER A 263 3.25 -2.31 -1.53
C SER A 263 4.35 -2.82 -2.45
N TYR A 264 4.03 -3.12 -3.71
CA TYR A 264 5.02 -3.50 -4.71
C TYR A 264 6.02 -2.37 -4.97
N MET A 265 5.57 -1.12 -5.09
CA MET A 265 6.48 0.04 -5.20
C MET A 265 7.44 0.14 -4.02
N SER A 266 7.01 -0.31 -2.82
CA SER A 266 7.79 -0.25 -1.58
C SER A 266 8.66 -1.50 -1.34
N ASN A 267 8.71 -2.46 -2.27
CA ASN A 267 9.53 -3.67 -2.12
C ASN A 267 10.97 -3.36 -1.76
N GLY A 268 11.52 -4.12 -0.82
CA GLY A 268 12.87 -3.98 -0.29
C GLY A 268 13.03 -2.93 0.81
N LEU A 269 11.98 -2.15 1.15
CA LEU A 269 11.95 -1.33 2.36
C LEU A 269 11.53 -2.17 3.56
N GLU A 270 12.07 -1.85 4.73
CA GLU A 270 11.77 -2.56 5.96
C GLU A 270 10.41 -2.17 6.51
N LEU A 271 9.66 -3.17 7.00
CA LEU A 271 8.45 -2.96 7.77
C LEU A 271 8.80 -2.37 9.15
N ASN A 272 8.16 -1.30 9.52
CA ASN A 272 8.28 -0.66 10.83
C ASN A 272 6.92 -0.44 11.53
N GLY A 273 5.86 -1.10 11.03
CA GLY A 273 4.54 -1.11 11.65
C GLY A 273 4.41 -2.08 12.83
N PRO A 274 3.40 -1.88 13.69
CA PRO A 274 2.56 -0.70 13.75
C PRO A 274 3.33 0.54 14.17
N ALA A 275 2.82 1.74 13.85
CA ALA A 275 3.53 2.97 14.16
C ALA A 275 2.56 4.11 14.55
N SER A 276 3.12 5.17 15.14
CA SER A 276 2.37 6.41 15.36
C SER A 276 2.51 7.34 14.16
N ARG A 277 1.40 7.95 13.76
CA ARG A 277 1.35 8.96 12.69
C ARG A 277 0.41 10.12 13.08
N ARG A 278 0.69 11.32 12.58
CA ARG A 278 -0.17 12.49 12.75
C ARG A 278 -1.48 12.39 11.97
#